data_71355080c85de558d8f463e8600ee63a
#
_entry.id   71355080c85de558d8f463e8600ee63a
#
_cell.length_a   1.000
_cell.length_b   1.000
_cell.length_c   1.000
_cell.angle_alpha   90.00
_cell.angle_beta   90.00
_cell.angle_gamma   90.00
#
_symmetry.space_group_name_H-M   'P 1'
#
loop_
_entity.id
_entity.type
_entity.pdbx_description
1 polymer ?
#
loop_
_entity_poly.entity_id
_entity_poly.type
_entity_poly.pdbx_seq_one_letter_code
_entity_poly.pdbx_strand_id
1 'polypeptide(L)'
;MSAFVASGPVTGGHINTDPFWPSIDLEQLRATLRIDNSVTPARLETAVIAAAINLNRELKLWKAKQQAAGYTKLADVPDDKINDVSVQAHLYRRAIEAGTGAEVCERYRDYSATNTGSDKAEETIPTIDDYRRDLRWAVRDFLGISRTTVELI
;
A
#
# COMPACT_ATOMS: atom_id res chain seq x y z
N MET A 1 38.85 -4.37 -22.75
CA MET A 1 38.20 -5.49 -22.05
C MET A 1 36.99 -4.94 -21.32
N SER A 2 35.80 -5.13 -21.88
CA SER A 2 34.57 -4.72 -21.25
C SER A 2 34.19 -5.78 -20.22
N ALA A 3 34.32 -5.45 -18.94
CA ALA A 3 33.76 -6.28 -17.88
C ALA A 3 32.25 -6.15 -17.94
N PHE A 4 31.60 -7.17 -18.43
CA PHE A 4 30.15 -7.34 -18.30
C PHE A 4 29.86 -7.61 -16.81
N VAL A 5 29.54 -6.58 -16.05
CA VAL A 5 29.00 -6.76 -14.71
C VAL A 5 27.59 -7.23 -14.92
N ALA A 6 27.37 -8.53 -14.81
CA ALA A 6 26.04 -9.08 -14.66
C ALA A 6 25.44 -8.46 -13.39
N SER A 7 24.53 -7.50 -13.56
CA SER A 7 23.70 -7.05 -12.46
C SER A 7 22.94 -8.28 -11.95
N GLY A 8 23.28 -8.71 -10.75
CA GLY A 8 22.52 -9.74 -10.06
C GLY A 8 21.04 -9.33 -9.98
N PRO A 9 20.13 -10.26 -9.66
CA PRO A 9 18.71 -9.94 -9.52
C PRO A 9 18.56 -8.73 -8.63
N VAL A 10 17.86 -7.71 -9.12
CA VAL A 10 17.54 -6.52 -8.34
C VAL A 10 16.73 -7.01 -7.15
N THR A 11 17.39 -7.18 -6.03
CA THR A 11 16.77 -7.53 -4.76
C THR A 11 15.80 -6.42 -4.39
N GLY A 12 14.55 -6.78 -4.27
CA GLY A 12 13.41 -6.02 -3.81
C GLY A 12 13.58 -4.51 -3.69
N GLY A 13 13.08 -3.77 -4.68
CA GLY A 13 13.12 -2.31 -4.62
C GLY A 13 12.30 -1.77 -3.44
N HIS A 14 12.83 -0.74 -2.80
CA HIS A 14 12.10 0.05 -1.81
C HIS A 14 11.67 1.37 -2.44
N ILE A 15 10.45 1.80 -2.14
CA ILE A 15 9.98 3.13 -2.49
C ILE A 15 10.04 4.01 -1.26
N ASN A 16 10.80 5.09 -1.38
CA ASN A 16 10.85 6.14 -0.39
C ASN A 16 9.97 7.29 -0.86
N THR A 17 8.92 7.60 -0.13
CA THR A 17 8.03 8.71 -0.47
C THR A 17 8.64 10.02 0.02
N ASP A 18 8.44 10.37 1.26
CA ASP A 18 9.17 11.48 1.88
C ASP A 18 9.80 11.01 3.22
N PRO A 19 10.71 11.77 3.80
CA PRO A 19 11.40 11.34 5.03
C PRO A 19 10.50 11.07 6.22
N PHE A 20 9.29 11.61 6.25
CA PHE A 20 8.33 11.41 7.33
C PHE A 20 7.70 10.00 7.29
N TRP A 21 7.37 9.51 6.10
CA TRP A 21 6.70 8.24 5.92
C TRP A 21 7.67 7.05 5.84
N PRO A 22 7.27 5.86 6.33
CA PRO A 22 8.12 4.69 6.20
C PRO A 22 8.32 4.30 4.74
N SER A 23 9.47 3.70 4.44
CA SER A 23 9.73 3.13 3.12
C SER A 23 8.82 1.92 2.86
N ILE A 24 8.51 1.70 1.59
CA ILE A 24 7.62 0.64 1.13
C ILE A 24 8.46 -0.43 0.44
N ASP A 25 8.44 -1.64 0.96
CA ASP A 25 9.09 -2.82 0.39
C ASP A 25 8.19 -3.44 -0.68
N LEU A 26 8.61 -3.39 -1.94
CA LEU A 26 7.83 -3.88 -3.08
C LEU A 26 7.66 -5.40 -3.08
N GLU A 27 8.65 -6.15 -2.63
CA GLU A 27 8.56 -7.61 -2.59
C GLU A 27 7.60 -8.07 -1.49
N GLN A 28 7.67 -7.43 -0.32
CA GLN A 28 6.71 -7.70 0.75
C GLN A 28 5.29 -7.35 0.31
N LEU A 29 5.11 -6.23 -0.38
CA LEU A 29 3.83 -5.79 -0.90
C LEU A 29 3.27 -6.77 -1.94
N ARG A 30 4.12 -7.22 -2.85
CA ARG A 30 3.77 -8.25 -3.84
C ARG A 30 3.28 -9.53 -3.17
N ALA A 31 4.00 -10.00 -2.16
CA ALA A 31 3.63 -11.19 -1.41
C ALA A 31 2.31 -11.01 -0.66
N THR A 32 2.13 -9.89 0.03
CA THR A 32 0.92 -9.59 0.80
C THR A 32 -0.32 -9.51 -0.08
N LEU A 33 -0.22 -8.90 -1.26
CA LEU A 33 -1.31 -8.78 -2.21
C LEU A 33 -1.45 -9.99 -3.14
N ARG A 34 -0.56 -10.97 -3.03
CA ARG A 34 -0.53 -12.16 -3.90
C ARG A 34 -0.48 -11.80 -5.38
N ILE A 35 0.27 -10.74 -5.71
CA ILE A 35 0.46 -10.30 -7.09
C ILE A 35 1.48 -11.21 -7.76
N ASP A 36 1.08 -11.86 -8.83
CA ASP A 36 1.96 -12.73 -9.61
C ASP A 36 2.92 -11.94 -10.53
N ASN A 37 3.78 -12.67 -11.23
CA ASN A 37 4.78 -12.07 -12.12
C ASN A 37 4.20 -11.43 -13.39
N SER A 38 2.90 -11.56 -13.63
CA SER A 38 2.21 -10.90 -14.74
C SER A 38 2.22 -9.38 -14.59
N VAL A 39 2.19 -8.90 -13.35
CA VAL A 39 2.43 -7.50 -13.02
C VAL A 39 3.93 -7.31 -12.84
N THR A 40 4.57 -6.71 -13.83
CA THR A 40 6.02 -6.46 -13.80
C THR A 40 6.43 -5.57 -12.64
N PRO A 41 7.70 -5.63 -12.18
CA PRO A 41 8.20 -4.74 -11.13
C PRO A 41 7.94 -3.25 -11.43
N ALA A 42 8.12 -2.82 -12.67
CA ALA A 42 7.86 -1.43 -13.08
C ALA A 42 6.37 -1.05 -12.95
N ARG A 43 5.47 -1.96 -13.27
CA ARG A 43 4.02 -1.75 -13.13
C ARG A 43 3.58 -1.70 -11.67
N LEU A 44 4.13 -2.57 -10.84
CA LEU A 44 3.89 -2.55 -9.41
C LEU A 44 4.38 -1.24 -8.78
N GLU A 45 5.58 -0.82 -9.13
CA GLU A 45 6.15 0.47 -8.69
C GLU A 45 5.23 1.64 -9.06
N THR A 46 4.75 1.69 -10.30
CA THR A 46 3.80 2.73 -10.74
C THR A 46 2.51 2.73 -9.91
N ALA A 47 1.96 1.56 -9.62
CA ALA A 47 0.76 1.43 -8.80
C ALA A 47 0.98 1.90 -7.36
N VAL A 48 2.11 1.53 -6.78
CA VAL A 48 2.48 1.96 -5.42
C VAL A 48 2.69 3.46 -5.34
N ILE A 49 3.35 4.06 -6.32
CA ILE A 49 3.56 5.51 -6.37
C ILE A 49 2.21 6.23 -6.46
N ALA A 50 1.30 5.76 -7.30
CA ALA A 50 -0.04 6.34 -7.40
C ALA A 50 -0.80 6.26 -6.07
N ALA A 51 -0.77 5.11 -5.41
CA ALA A 51 -1.37 4.92 -4.09
C ALA A 51 -0.75 5.84 -3.04
N ALA A 52 0.58 5.96 -3.02
CA ALA A 52 1.31 6.82 -2.09
C ALA A 52 0.99 8.31 -2.30
N ILE A 53 0.90 8.77 -3.55
CA ILE A 53 0.52 10.16 -3.85
C ILE A 53 -0.85 10.47 -3.27
N ASN A 54 -1.83 9.62 -3.50
CA ASN A 54 -3.19 9.82 -3.02
C ASN A 54 -3.26 9.79 -1.49
N LEU A 55 -2.65 8.80 -0.87
CA LEU A 55 -2.64 8.64 0.59
C LEU A 55 -1.92 9.81 1.29
N ASN A 56 -0.73 10.17 0.81
CA ASN A 56 0.06 11.24 1.43
C ASN A 56 -0.64 12.60 1.30
N ARG A 57 -1.39 12.81 0.22
CA ARG A 57 -2.24 13.99 0.05
C ARG A 57 -3.36 14.03 1.09
N GLU A 58 -4.02 12.91 1.31
CA GLU A 58 -5.10 12.77 2.28
C GLU A 58 -4.62 12.97 3.72
N LEU A 59 -3.42 12.50 4.04
CA LEU A 59 -2.80 12.61 5.36
C LEU A 59 -1.97 13.89 5.57
N LYS A 60 -1.95 14.81 4.59
CA LYS A 60 -1.08 16.00 4.61
C LYS A 60 -1.29 16.87 5.85
N LEU A 61 -2.52 17.13 6.24
CA LEU A 61 -2.81 17.98 7.40
C LEU A 61 -2.42 17.31 8.71
N TRP A 62 -2.67 16.01 8.83
CA TRP A 62 -2.24 15.24 10.00
C TRP A 62 -0.71 15.25 10.14
N LYS A 63 0.01 14.99 9.05
CA LYS A 63 1.47 15.08 9.02
C LYS A 63 1.98 16.46 9.44
N ALA A 64 1.42 17.53 8.89
CA ALA A 64 1.81 18.90 9.24
C ALA A 64 1.63 19.18 10.73
N LYS A 65 0.55 18.69 11.33
CA LYS A 65 0.30 18.80 12.78
C LYS A 65 1.38 18.07 13.60
N GLN A 66 1.78 16.88 13.19
CA GLN A 66 2.83 16.13 13.89
C GLN A 66 4.20 16.81 13.74
N GLN A 67 4.52 17.32 12.56
CA GLN A 67 5.75 18.08 12.34
C GLN A 67 5.79 19.37 13.16
N ALA A 68 4.68 20.07 13.30
CA ALA A 68 4.57 21.25 14.17
C ALA A 68 4.77 20.89 15.65
N ALA A 69 4.42 19.67 16.06
CA ALA A 69 4.68 19.14 17.39
C ALA A 69 6.15 18.69 17.61
N GLY A 70 6.99 18.73 16.57
CA GLY A 70 8.41 18.40 16.64
C GLY A 70 8.78 16.99 16.15
N TYR A 71 7.84 16.22 15.63
CA TYR A 71 8.12 14.88 15.11
C TYR A 71 8.52 14.93 13.64
N THR A 72 9.70 14.40 13.32
CA THR A 72 10.25 14.41 11.96
C THR A 72 9.92 13.16 11.17
N LYS A 73 9.54 12.08 11.85
CA LYS A 73 9.19 10.78 11.27
C LYS A 73 7.96 10.22 11.94
N LEU A 74 7.18 9.44 11.19
CA LEU A 74 6.02 8.72 11.74
C LEU A 74 6.42 7.81 12.91
N ALA A 75 7.57 7.16 12.82
CA ALA A 75 8.08 6.29 13.88
C ALA A 75 8.32 7.01 15.22
N ASP A 76 8.54 8.32 15.21
CA ASP A 76 8.78 9.13 16.40
C ASP A 76 7.50 9.65 17.06
N VAL A 77 6.38 9.59 16.34
CA VAL A 77 5.06 9.97 16.89
C VAL A 77 4.66 8.96 17.96
N PRO A 78 4.37 9.41 19.21
CA PRO A 78 3.95 8.50 20.27
C PRO A 78 2.69 7.73 19.91
N ASP A 79 2.76 6.41 20.07
CA ASP A 79 1.66 5.52 19.78
C ASP A 79 1.90 4.14 20.43
N ASP A 80 0.87 3.35 20.54
CA ASP A 80 0.99 1.93 20.88
C ASP A 80 1.75 1.18 19.80
N LYS A 81 2.42 0.10 20.21
CA LYS A 81 3.24 -0.71 19.29
C LYS A 81 2.75 -2.15 19.23
N ILE A 82 2.80 -2.71 18.03
CA ILE A 82 2.60 -4.13 17.75
C ILE A 82 3.82 -4.61 16.97
N ASN A 83 4.51 -5.64 17.46
CA ASN A 83 5.79 -6.10 16.91
C ASN A 83 6.83 -4.96 16.79
N ASP A 84 6.94 -4.14 17.82
CA ASP A 84 7.86 -2.99 17.90
C ASP A 84 7.62 -1.91 16.83
N VAL A 85 6.52 -1.96 16.11
CA VAL A 85 6.09 -0.98 15.12
C VAL A 85 4.84 -0.27 15.61
N SER A 86 4.78 1.06 15.46
CA SER A 86 3.63 1.83 15.89
C SER A 86 2.35 1.42 15.13
N VAL A 87 1.22 1.52 15.80
CA VAL A 87 -0.10 1.25 15.18
C VAL A 87 -0.30 2.15 13.97
N GLN A 88 0.09 3.41 14.05
CA GLN A 88 0.02 4.35 12.92
C GLN A 88 0.84 3.88 11.71
N ALA A 89 2.04 3.33 11.93
CA ALA A 89 2.85 2.80 10.84
C ALA A 89 2.22 1.54 10.20
N HIS A 90 1.60 0.68 11.01
CA HIS A 90 0.83 -0.46 10.48
C HIS A 90 -0.37 0.00 9.63
N LEU A 91 -1.10 1.02 10.10
CA LEU A 91 -2.25 1.56 9.39
C LEU A 91 -1.86 2.26 8.08
N TYR A 92 -0.74 2.99 8.09
CA TYR A 92 -0.18 3.58 6.87
C TYR A 92 0.16 2.50 5.84
N ARG A 93 0.85 1.45 6.27
CA ARG A 93 1.20 0.31 5.40
C ARG A 93 -0.05 -0.37 4.83
N ARG A 94 -1.05 -0.62 5.68
CA ARG A 94 -2.33 -1.19 5.26
C ARG A 94 -3.04 -0.32 4.22
N ALA A 95 -3.00 0.99 4.38
CA ALA A 95 -3.57 1.93 3.40
C ALA A 95 -2.82 1.88 2.07
N ILE A 96 -1.49 1.80 2.08
CA ILE A 96 -0.68 1.60 0.87
C ILE A 96 -1.01 0.27 0.18
N GLU A 97 -1.13 -0.81 0.93
CA GLU A 97 -1.50 -2.13 0.39
C GLU A 97 -2.87 -2.09 -0.29
N ALA A 98 -3.88 -1.56 0.38
CA ALA A 98 -5.22 -1.46 -0.18
C ALA A 98 -5.27 -0.52 -1.39
N GLY A 99 -4.61 0.63 -1.32
CA GLY A 99 -4.52 1.58 -2.44
C GLY A 99 -3.82 0.96 -3.65
N THR A 100 -2.73 0.25 -3.44
CA THR A 100 -2.00 -0.45 -4.50
C THR A 100 -2.85 -1.57 -5.10
N GLY A 101 -3.53 -2.35 -4.27
CA GLY A 101 -4.45 -3.40 -4.74
C GLY A 101 -5.54 -2.84 -5.65
N ALA A 102 -6.13 -1.71 -5.29
CA ALA A 102 -7.12 -1.02 -6.12
C ALA A 102 -6.53 -0.55 -7.45
N GLU A 103 -5.34 0.05 -7.44
CA GLU A 103 -4.65 0.50 -8.67
C GLU A 103 -4.31 -0.66 -9.60
N VAL A 104 -3.82 -1.77 -9.07
CA VAL A 104 -3.52 -2.98 -9.84
C VAL A 104 -4.78 -3.56 -10.45
N CYS A 105 -5.85 -3.69 -9.70
CA CYS A 105 -7.14 -4.20 -10.19
C CYS A 105 -7.72 -3.32 -11.28
N GLU A 106 -7.63 -1.99 -11.15
CA GLU A 106 -8.18 -1.05 -12.12
C GLU A 106 -7.41 -1.03 -13.43
N ARG A 107 -6.07 -1.01 -13.35
CA ARG A 107 -5.20 -0.85 -14.52
C ARG A 107 -4.95 -2.15 -15.28
N TYR A 108 -4.96 -3.29 -14.59
CA TYR A 108 -4.61 -4.60 -15.14
C TYR A 108 -5.77 -5.58 -15.12
N ARG A 109 -6.99 -5.06 -15.17
CA ARG A 109 -8.24 -5.81 -15.15
C ARG A 109 -8.35 -6.86 -16.26
N ASP A 110 -7.84 -6.53 -17.43
CA ASP A 110 -7.86 -7.42 -18.59
C ASP A 110 -6.93 -8.62 -18.43
N TYR A 111 -5.97 -8.53 -17.54
CA TYR A 111 -5.03 -9.62 -17.27
C TYR A 111 -5.67 -10.77 -16.48
N SER A 112 -6.61 -10.45 -15.62
CA SER A 112 -7.35 -11.47 -14.85
C SER A 112 -8.41 -12.17 -15.67
N ALA A 113 -8.89 -11.55 -16.75
CA ALA A 113 -9.93 -12.09 -17.62
C ALA A 113 -9.41 -13.16 -18.60
N THR A 114 -8.09 -13.20 -18.86
CA THR A 114 -7.48 -14.18 -19.76
C THR A 114 -6.98 -15.44 -19.07
N ASN A 115 -6.95 -15.48 -17.77
CA ASN A 115 -6.70 -16.72 -17.04
C ASN A 115 -7.99 -17.52 -16.91
N THR A 116 -8.42 -18.10 -18.02
CA THR A 116 -9.43 -19.14 -18.08
C THR A 116 -8.89 -20.40 -17.41
N GLY A 117 -8.77 -20.38 -16.14
CA GLY A 117 -8.43 -21.57 -15.40
C GLY A 117 -9.62 -21.97 -14.57
N SER A 118 -10.35 -22.93 -15.02
CA SER A 118 -11.51 -23.54 -14.41
C SER A 118 -11.29 -24.14 -13.01
N ASP A 119 -10.11 -24.04 -12.40
CA ASP A 119 -9.75 -24.80 -11.20
C ASP A 119 -9.42 -23.97 -9.96
N LYS A 120 -9.63 -22.65 -9.96
CA LYS A 120 -9.48 -21.81 -8.77
C LYS A 120 -10.76 -21.10 -8.34
N ALA A 121 -11.89 -21.73 -8.55
CA ALA A 121 -13.21 -21.15 -8.32
C ALA A 121 -13.58 -20.93 -6.86
N GLU A 122 -12.72 -21.22 -5.89
CA GLU A 122 -13.03 -21.10 -4.47
C GLU A 122 -12.15 -20.11 -3.69
N GLU A 123 -11.13 -19.50 -4.28
CA GLU A 123 -10.41 -18.42 -3.62
C GLU A 123 -11.11 -17.11 -3.91
N THR A 124 -11.73 -16.52 -2.88
CA THR A 124 -12.29 -15.17 -2.95
C THR A 124 -11.19 -14.17 -3.22
N ILE A 125 -11.06 -13.76 -4.48
CA ILE A 125 -10.13 -12.70 -4.88
C ILE A 125 -10.76 -11.37 -4.50
N PRO A 126 -10.07 -10.50 -3.73
CA PRO A 126 -10.59 -9.19 -3.41
C PRO A 126 -10.93 -8.39 -4.67
N THR A 127 -12.09 -7.76 -4.67
CA THR A 127 -12.52 -6.88 -5.75
C THR A 127 -11.92 -5.48 -5.57
N ILE A 128 -12.01 -4.66 -6.63
CA ILE A 128 -11.62 -3.25 -6.55
C ILE A 128 -12.40 -2.51 -5.46
N ASP A 129 -13.67 -2.83 -5.27
CA ASP A 129 -14.51 -2.22 -4.24
C ASP A 129 -14.10 -2.65 -2.84
N ASP A 130 -13.65 -3.90 -2.66
CA ASP A 130 -13.08 -4.37 -1.40
C ASP A 130 -11.81 -3.58 -1.05
N TYR A 131 -10.90 -3.40 -2.00
CA TYR A 131 -9.69 -2.61 -1.78
C TYR A 131 -9.99 -1.14 -1.49
N ARG A 132 -10.93 -0.53 -2.19
CA ARG A 132 -11.36 0.84 -1.95
C ARG A 132 -12.00 1.02 -0.58
N ARG A 133 -12.80 0.05 -0.15
CA ARG A 133 -13.37 0.02 1.20
C ARG A 133 -12.29 -0.10 2.26
N ASP A 134 -11.35 -1.03 2.09
CA ASP A 134 -10.26 -1.28 3.03
C ASP A 134 -9.33 -0.07 3.14
N LEU A 135 -9.07 0.61 2.03
CA LEU A 135 -8.33 1.87 2.02
C LEU A 135 -9.04 2.95 2.86
N ARG A 136 -10.33 3.15 2.64
CA ARG A 136 -11.12 4.12 3.43
C ARG A 136 -11.08 3.80 4.92
N TRP A 137 -11.20 2.53 5.27
CA TRP A 137 -11.14 2.10 6.66
C TRP A 137 -9.76 2.33 7.27
N ALA A 138 -8.70 2.00 6.57
CA ALA A 138 -7.34 2.22 7.05
C ALA A 138 -7.04 3.72 7.27
N VAL A 139 -7.47 4.59 6.37
CA VAL A 139 -7.34 6.03 6.51
C VAL A 139 -8.14 6.57 7.70
N ARG A 140 -9.39 6.12 7.86
CA ARG A 140 -10.23 6.53 8.99
C ARG A 140 -9.65 6.06 10.32
N ASP A 141 -9.21 4.82 10.39
CA ASP A 141 -8.56 4.27 11.58
C ASP A 141 -7.26 5.04 11.90
N PHE A 142 -6.47 5.39 10.88
CA PHE A 142 -5.27 6.21 11.02
C PHE A 142 -5.59 7.59 11.61
N LEU A 143 -6.62 8.24 11.12
CA LEU A 143 -7.06 9.56 11.57
C LEU A 143 -7.87 9.54 12.88
N GLY A 144 -8.17 8.35 13.43
CA GLY A 144 -9.01 8.21 14.62
C GLY A 144 -10.48 8.60 14.39
N ILE A 145 -10.95 8.52 13.15
CA ILE A 145 -12.32 8.83 12.77
C ILE A 145 -13.15 7.55 12.81
N SER A 146 -14.29 7.57 13.49
CA SER A 146 -15.20 6.43 13.56
C SER A 146 -15.67 5.98 12.18
N ARG A 147 -15.75 4.67 11.97
CA ARG A 147 -16.42 4.10 10.81
C ARG A 147 -17.93 4.34 10.99
N THR A 148 -18.46 5.33 10.29
CA THR A 148 -19.89 5.62 10.35
C THR A 148 -20.63 4.64 9.46
N THR A 149 -21.41 3.76 10.06
CA THR A 149 -22.48 3.05 9.36
C THR A 149 -23.67 3.99 9.35
N VAL A 150 -24.02 4.51 8.20
CA VAL A 150 -25.30 5.24 8.04
C VAL A 150 -26.36 4.18 7.87
N GLU A 151 -27.06 3.85 8.96
CA GLU A 151 -28.33 3.16 8.85
C GLU A 151 -29.37 4.20 8.42
N LEU A 152 -29.87 4.06 7.20
CA LEU A 152 -31.08 4.72 6.77
C LEU A 152 -32.25 4.00 7.46
N ILE A 153 -32.76 4.66 8.47
CA ILE A 153 -34.04 4.27 9.09
C ILE A 153 -35.18 4.76 8.18
#